data_834687faf9e2a91f72dbc4238b83c78e
#
_entry.id   834687faf9e2a91f72dbc4238b83c78e
#
_cell.length_a   1.000
_cell.length_b   1.000
_cell.length_c   1.000
_cell.angle_alpha   90.00
_cell.angle_beta   90.00
_cell.angle_gamma   90.00
#
_symmetry.space_group_name_H-M   'P 1'
#
loop_
_entity.id
_entity.type
_entity.pdbx_description
1 polymer ?
#
loop_
_entity_poly.entity_id
_entity_poly.type
_entity_poly.pdbx_seq_one_letter_code
_entity_poly.pdbx_strand_id
1 'polypeptide(L)'
;MAGFLAETAPKISYPNSGSALTDLISQLRRVAAVYGGKTGRVLAAILAEGQRDPNTMAAFIEGYARPRREEAKAILSAGIERGELRAEIDLEVTLDALYGPIYYRLLVPLAPLDPNWAETMATHVFFGLLTSKPTPPTGLYLAR
;
A
#
# COMPACT_ATOMS: atom_id res chain seq x y z
N MET A 1 2.48 -21.38 -4.57
CA MET A 1 2.16 -20.10 -3.89
C MET A 1 2.95 -19.90 -2.60
N ALA A 2 3.06 -20.90 -1.75
CA ALA A 2 3.79 -20.76 -0.47
C ALA A 2 5.24 -20.31 -0.66
N GLY A 3 5.96 -20.85 -1.64
CA GLY A 3 7.33 -20.44 -1.94
C GLY A 3 7.43 -18.99 -2.39
N PHE A 4 6.47 -18.52 -3.22
CA PHE A 4 6.39 -17.13 -3.65
C PHE A 4 6.23 -16.20 -2.44
N LEU A 5 5.34 -16.54 -1.53
CA LEU A 5 5.05 -15.73 -0.36
C LEU A 5 6.28 -15.65 0.58
N ALA A 6 6.93 -16.77 0.81
CA ALA A 6 8.10 -16.86 1.68
C ALA A 6 9.29 -16.05 1.13
N GLU A 7 9.49 -16.04 -0.19
CA GLU A 7 10.58 -15.31 -0.84
C GLU A 7 10.31 -13.81 -0.96
N THR A 8 9.05 -13.44 -1.13
CA THR A 8 8.66 -12.05 -1.40
C THR A 8 8.61 -11.20 -0.14
N ALA A 9 8.07 -11.73 0.95
CA ALA A 9 7.85 -10.97 2.17
C ALA A 9 9.11 -10.26 2.70
N PRO A 10 10.30 -10.89 2.78
CA PRO A 10 11.50 -10.19 3.24
C PRO A 10 11.94 -9.05 2.34
N LYS A 11 11.66 -9.14 1.03
CA LYS A 11 12.06 -8.13 0.04
C LYS A 11 11.26 -6.83 0.18
N ILE A 12 10.10 -6.91 0.81
CA ILE A 12 9.18 -5.77 0.99
C ILE A 12 8.89 -5.49 2.46
N SER A 13 9.85 -5.80 3.33
CA SER A 13 9.73 -5.56 4.76
C SER A 13 9.58 -4.07 5.09
N TYR A 14 9.02 -3.79 6.26
CA TYR A 14 8.81 -2.42 6.74
C TYR A 14 9.98 -1.97 7.59
N PRO A 15 10.56 -0.77 7.32
CA PRO A 15 11.51 -0.17 8.25
C PRO A 15 10.79 0.36 9.50
N ASN A 16 11.55 0.72 10.51
CA ASN A 16 11.04 1.27 11.77
C ASN A 16 11.85 2.50 12.16
N SER A 17 11.61 3.61 11.45
CA SER A 17 12.34 4.86 11.66
C SER A 17 11.72 5.75 12.72
N GLY A 18 10.49 5.47 13.16
CA GLY A 18 9.72 6.33 14.04
C GLY A 18 8.84 7.34 13.32
N SER A 19 8.78 7.28 11.98
CA SER A 19 7.88 8.08 11.15
C SER A 19 7.07 7.17 10.23
N ALA A 20 5.74 7.22 10.33
CA ALA A 20 4.85 6.45 9.47
C ALA A 20 5.02 6.84 8.01
N LEU A 21 5.14 8.14 7.74
CA LEU A 21 5.38 8.65 6.37
C LEU A 21 6.64 8.04 5.77
N THR A 22 7.76 8.13 6.48
CA THR A 22 9.04 7.61 6.02
C THR A 22 8.99 6.11 5.80
N ASP A 23 8.43 5.38 6.76
CA ASP A 23 8.43 3.91 6.73
C ASP A 23 7.54 3.37 5.61
N LEU A 24 6.36 3.95 5.43
CA LEU A 24 5.44 3.50 4.39
C LEU A 24 5.90 3.91 3.00
N ILE A 25 6.44 5.10 2.82
CA ILE A 25 7.03 5.51 1.53
C ILE A 25 8.19 4.60 1.17
N SER A 26 9.08 4.32 2.12
CA SER A 26 10.21 3.42 1.88
C SER A 26 9.74 2.03 1.47
N GLN A 27 8.74 1.50 2.15
CA GLN A 27 8.19 0.19 1.83
C GLN A 27 7.49 0.18 0.46
N LEU A 28 6.71 1.20 0.15
CA LEU A 28 6.03 1.31 -1.15
C LEU A 28 7.01 1.42 -2.32
N ARG A 29 8.14 2.12 -2.12
CA ARG A 29 9.22 2.16 -3.12
C ARG A 29 9.77 0.75 -3.37
N ARG A 30 9.98 -0.04 -2.32
CA ARG A 30 10.45 -1.43 -2.44
C ARG A 30 9.42 -2.31 -3.15
N VAL A 31 8.15 -2.16 -2.80
CA VAL A 31 7.05 -2.90 -3.45
C VAL A 31 7.03 -2.60 -4.94
N ALA A 32 7.12 -1.33 -5.32
CA ALA A 32 7.14 -0.95 -6.73
C ALA A 32 8.33 -1.56 -7.46
N ALA A 33 9.52 -1.53 -6.85
CA ALA A 33 10.71 -2.13 -7.45
C ALA A 33 10.56 -3.65 -7.63
N VAL A 34 10.06 -4.35 -6.62
CA VAL A 34 9.88 -5.81 -6.65
C VAL A 34 8.78 -6.21 -7.62
N TYR A 35 7.63 -5.52 -7.58
CA TYR A 35 6.48 -5.85 -8.42
C TYR A 35 6.66 -5.36 -9.86
N GLY A 36 7.58 -4.46 -10.11
CA GLY A 36 7.90 -4.01 -11.47
C GLY A 36 8.63 -5.06 -12.30
N GLY A 37 9.10 -6.14 -11.68
CA GLY A 37 9.87 -7.19 -12.34
C GLY A 37 9.16 -8.53 -12.36
N LYS A 38 9.96 -9.60 -12.30
CA LYS A 38 9.50 -10.99 -12.38
C LYS A 38 8.49 -11.35 -11.29
N THR A 39 8.73 -10.89 -10.06
CA THR A 39 7.84 -11.14 -8.93
C THR A 39 6.44 -10.59 -9.19
N GLY A 40 6.34 -9.41 -9.79
CA GLY A 40 5.06 -8.82 -10.15
C GLY A 40 4.29 -9.63 -11.17
N ARG A 41 5.00 -10.22 -12.16
CA ARG A 41 4.33 -11.08 -13.16
C ARG A 41 3.74 -12.32 -12.50
N VAL A 42 4.44 -12.91 -11.55
CA VAL A 42 3.94 -14.07 -10.80
C VAL A 42 2.73 -13.66 -9.95
N LEU A 43 2.82 -12.52 -9.27
CA LEU A 43 1.70 -12.00 -8.47
C LEU A 43 0.46 -11.73 -9.34
N ALA A 44 0.65 -11.11 -10.50
CA ALA A 44 -0.46 -10.86 -11.43
C ALA A 44 -1.13 -12.17 -11.86
N ALA A 45 -0.35 -13.23 -12.11
CA ALA A 45 -0.90 -14.54 -12.46
C ALA A 45 -1.71 -15.15 -11.29
N ILE A 46 -1.21 -15.02 -10.06
CA ILE A 46 -1.92 -15.48 -8.86
C ILE A 46 -3.26 -14.75 -8.72
N LEU A 47 -3.26 -13.43 -8.88
CA LEU A 47 -4.48 -12.63 -8.76
C LEU A 47 -5.48 -12.94 -9.88
N ALA A 48 -4.99 -13.20 -11.10
CA ALA A 48 -5.85 -13.60 -12.21
C ALA A 48 -6.51 -14.95 -11.94
N GLU A 49 -5.76 -15.93 -11.46
CA GLU A 49 -6.31 -17.23 -11.06
C GLU A 49 -7.30 -17.09 -9.90
N GLY A 50 -6.97 -16.24 -8.94
CA GLY A 50 -7.82 -16.00 -7.78
C GLY A 50 -9.19 -15.39 -8.11
N GLN A 51 -9.33 -14.74 -9.26
CA GLN A 51 -10.63 -14.24 -9.71
C GLN A 51 -11.59 -15.37 -10.06
N ARG A 52 -11.06 -16.53 -10.46
CA ARG A 52 -11.87 -17.70 -10.83
C ARG A 52 -11.90 -18.74 -9.72
N ASP A 53 -10.86 -18.81 -8.91
CA ASP A 53 -10.72 -19.83 -7.87
C ASP A 53 -10.69 -19.17 -6.48
N PRO A 54 -11.80 -19.28 -5.72
CA PRO A 54 -11.85 -18.73 -4.37
C PRO A 54 -10.79 -19.26 -3.42
N ASN A 55 -10.35 -20.50 -3.58
CA ASN A 55 -9.30 -21.07 -2.74
C ASN A 55 -7.95 -20.41 -2.99
N THR A 56 -7.64 -20.12 -4.24
CA THR A 56 -6.40 -19.38 -4.59
C THR A 56 -6.43 -17.98 -4.00
N MET A 57 -7.55 -17.27 -4.11
CA MET A 57 -7.69 -15.94 -3.55
C MET A 57 -7.58 -15.97 -2.02
N ALA A 58 -8.25 -16.93 -1.37
CA ALA A 58 -8.18 -17.07 0.07
C ALA A 58 -6.75 -17.34 0.56
N ALA A 59 -6.01 -18.18 -0.15
CA ALA A 59 -4.60 -18.46 0.18
C ALA A 59 -3.73 -17.21 0.05
N PHE A 60 -3.95 -16.41 -0.99
CA PHE A 60 -3.24 -15.13 -1.16
C PHE A 60 -3.57 -14.16 -0.03
N ILE A 61 -4.86 -14.00 0.27
CA ILE A 61 -5.31 -13.06 1.30
C ILE A 61 -4.75 -13.46 2.67
N GLU A 62 -4.98 -14.70 3.10
CA GLU A 62 -4.61 -15.13 4.45
C GLU A 62 -3.11 -15.34 4.60
N GLY A 63 -2.44 -15.81 3.56
CA GLY A 63 -1.00 -16.11 3.62
C GLY A 63 -0.09 -14.92 3.34
N TYR A 64 -0.59 -13.89 2.67
CA TYR A 64 0.26 -12.80 2.23
C TYR A 64 -0.34 -11.41 2.48
N ALA A 65 -1.51 -11.11 1.91
CA ALA A 65 -2.05 -9.76 1.97
C ALA A 65 -2.40 -9.33 3.39
N ARG A 66 -3.11 -10.17 4.14
CA ARG A 66 -3.56 -9.82 5.49
C ARG A 66 -2.40 -9.59 6.46
N PRO A 67 -1.38 -10.46 6.57
CA PRO A 67 -0.23 -10.20 7.44
C PRO A 67 0.48 -8.88 7.10
N ARG A 68 0.63 -8.57 5.81
CA ARG A 68 1.25 -7.31 5.37
C ARG A 68 0.41 -6.11 5.80
N ARG A 69 -0.90 -6.19 5.63
CA ARG A 69 -1.81 -5.11 6.03
C ARG A 69 -1.75 -4.88 7.55
N GLU A 70 -1.68 -5.93 8.34
CA GLU A 70 -1.58 -5.78 9.79
C GLU A 70 -0.29 -5.07 10.23
N GLU A 71 0.83 -5.36 9.56
CA GLU A 71 2.08 -4.64 9.82
C GLU A 71 1.94 -3.15 9.47
N ALA A 72 1.35 -2.83 8.34
CA ALA A 72 1.14 -1.44 7.91
C ALA A 72 0.18 -0.70 8.85
N LYS A 73 -0.87 -1.38 9.32
CA LYS A 73 -1.79 -0.81 10.31
C LYS A 73 -1.08 -0.42 11.60
N ALA A 74 -0.17 -1.26 12.08
CA ALA A 74 0.60 -0.96 13.28
C ALA A 74 1.45 0.31 13.10
N ILE A 75 2.04 0.50 11.93
CA ILE A 75 2.81 1.70 11.60
C ILE A 75 1.90 2.93 11.59
N LEU A 76 0.72 2.83 10.95
CA LEU A 76 -0.25 3.93 10.92
C LEU A 76 -0.75 4.27 12.32
N SER A 77 -1.09 3.27 13.14
CA SER A 77 -1.55 3.48 14.50
C SER A 77 -0.50 4.19 15.35
N ALA A 78 0.76 3.80 15.22
CA ALA A 78 1.86 4.48 15.91
C ALA A 78 2.01 5.93 15.44
N GLY A 79 1.82 6.20 14.16
CA GLY A 79 1.81 7.56 13.61
C GLY A 79 0.68 8.42 14.18
N ILE A 80 -0.49 7.84 14.38
CA ILE A 80 -1.61 8.52 15.04
C ILE A 80 -1.25 8.84 16.48
N GLU A 81 -0.72 7.88 17.23
CA GLU A 81 -0.32 8.07 18.63
C GLU A 81 0.73 9.16 18.81
N ARG A 82 1.64 9.31 17.85
CA ARG A 82 2.66 10.36 17.87
C ARG A 82 2.14 11.73 17.42
N GLY A 83 0.91 11.81 16.93
CA GLY A 83 0.35 13.05 16.37
C GLY A 83 0.83 13.37 14.94
N GLU A 84 1.51 12.46 14.29
CA GLU A 84 1.94 12.60 12.91
C GLU A 84 0.76 12.52 11.94
N LEU A 85 -0.16 11.61 12.22
CA LEU A 85 -1.35 11.37 11.39
C LEU A 85 -2.61 11.77 12.16
N ARG A 86 -3.66 12.17 11.44
CA ARG A 86 -4.94 12.52 12.05
C ARG A 86 -5.56 11.32 12.73
N ALA A 87 -6.17 11.53 13.90
CA ALA A 87 -6.74 10.45 14.72
C ALA A 87 -7.97 9.79 14.08
N GLU A 88 -8.69 10.52 13.23
CA GLU A 88 -9.96 10.07 12.64
C GLU A 88 -9.81 9.32 11.31
N ILE A 89 -8.58 9.05 10.85
CA ILE A 89 -8.40 8.31 9.60
C ILE A 89 -8.87 6.86 9.74
N ASP A 90 -9.48 6.34 8.67
CA ASP A 90 -9.82 4.92 8.58
C ASP A 90 -8.61 4.15 8.07
N LEU A 91 -8.11 3.19 8.86
CA LEU A 91 -6.89 2.47 8.54
C LEU A 91 -7.05 1.59 7.30
N GLU A 92 -8.20 0.92 7.14
CA GLU A 92 -8.45 0.07 5.97
C GLU A 92 -8.53 0.90 4.68
N VAL A 93 -9.26 2.01 4.73
CA VAL A 93 -9.36 2.92 3.58
C VAL A 93 -8.00 3.51 3.23
N THR A 94 -7.21 3.87 4.24
CA THR A 94 -5.85 4.39 4.04
C THR A 94 -4.98 3.38 3.32
N LEU A 95 -5.01 2.12 3.76
CA LEU A 95 -4.23 1.06 3.12
C LEU A 95 -4.70 0.80 1.69
N ASP A 96 -6.01 0.81 1.46
CA ASP A 96 -6.54 0.68 0.10
C ASP A 96 -6.04 1.81 -0.80
N ALA A 97 -6.00 3.04 -0.28
CA ALA A 97 -5.51 4.20 -1.05
C ALA A 97 -4.01 4.13 -1.34
N LEU A 98 -3.21 3.59 -0.41
CA LEU A 98 -1.76 3.47 -0.58
C LEU A 98 -1.35 2.31 -1.49
N TYR A 99 -2.01 1.16 -1.36
CA TYR A 99 -1.62 -0.06 -2.09
C TYR A 99 -2.46 -0.30 -3.34
N GLY A 100 -3.69 0.19 -3.39
CA GLY A 100 -4.56 0.03 -4.55
C GLY A 100 -3.94 0.50 -5.86
N PRO A 101 -3.32 1.68 -5.92
CA PRO A 101 -2.68 2.15 -7.15
C PRO A 101 -1.54 1.25 -7.65
N ILE A 102 -0.81 0.59 -6.74
CA ILE A 102 0.24 -0.36 -7.11
C ILE A 102 -0.37 -1.58 -7.79
N TYR A 103 -1.42 -2.16 -7.19
CA TYR A 103 -2.12 -3.30 -7.79
C TYR A 103 -2.79 -2.89 -9.10
N TYR A 104 -3.32 -1.68 -9.19
CA TYR A 104 -3.91 -1.19 -10.42
C TYR A 104 -2.89 -1.18 -11.57
N ARG A 105 -1.71 -0.58 -11.34
CA ARG A 105 -0.65 -0.57 -12.37
C ARG A 105 -0.04 -1.93 -12.64
N LEU A 106 -0.05 -2.82 -11.65
CA LEU A 106 0.37 -4.20 -11.85
C LEU A 106 -0.54 -4.94 -12.82
N LEU A 107 -1.86 -4.78 -12.64
CA LEU A 107 -2.88 -5.49 -13.42
C LEU A 107 -3.24 -4.79 -14.71
N VAL A 108 -3.15 -3.47 -14.74
CA VAL A 108 -3.40 -2.63 -15.92
C VAL A 108 -2.16 -1.76 -16.15
N PRO A 109 -1.17 -2.27 -16.90
CA PRO A 109 0.15 -1.64 -17.00
C PRO A 109 0.15 -0.40 -17.91
N LEU A 110 -0.55 0.64 -17.48
CA LEU A 110 -0.57 1.94 -18.18
C LEU A 110 0.81 2.57 -18.24
N ALA A 111 1.62 2.34 -17.21
CA ALA A 111 3.00 2.78 -17.12
C ALA A 111 3.75 1.83 -16.18
N PRO A 112 5.09 1.79 -16.22
CA PRO A 112 5.87 0.93 -15.35
C PRO A 112 5.65 1.24 -13.87
N LEU A 113 5.75 0.20 -13.02
CA LEU A 113 5.84 0.38 -11.58
C LEU A 113 7.26 0.88 -11.27
N ASP A 114 7.35 2.15 -10.91
CA ASP A 114 8.60 2.85 -10.65
C ASP A 114 8.61 3.29 -9.19
N PRO A 115 9.73 3.07 -8.44
CA PRO A 115 9.84 3.56 -7.06
C PRO A 115 9.56 5.06 -6.90
N ASN A 116 9.98 5.89 -7.84
CA ASN A 116 9.72 7.33 -7.77
C ASN A 116 8.23 7.65 -7.94
N TRP A 117 7.55 6.94 -8.83
CA TRP A 117 6.10 7.06 -8.95
C TRP A 117 5.40 6.65 -7.65
N ALA A 118 5.83 5.55 -7.02
CA ALA A 118 5.24 5.09 -5.76
C ALA A 118 5.39 6.14 -4.66
N GLU A 119 6.55 6.77 -4.57
CA GLU A 119 6.78 7.86 -3.61
C GLU A 119 5.86 9.05 -3.88
N THR A 120 5.72 9.47 -5.13
CA THR A 120 4.84 10.57 -5.51
C THR A 120 3.38 10.25 -5.16
N MET A 121 2.91 9.06 -5.51
CA MET A 121 1.57 8.58 -5.20
C MET A 121 1.33 8.61 -3.69
N ALA A 122 2.24 8.02 -2.92
CA ALA A 122 2.11 7.94 -1.46
C ALA A 122 2.12 9.33 -0.82
N THR A 123 2.97 10.23 -1.31
CA THR A 123 3.03 11.62 -0.82
C THR A 123 1.68 12.32 -1.01
N HIS A 124 1.04 12.13 -2.17
CA HIS A 124 -0.29 12.71 -2.42
C HIS A 124 -1.34 12.15 -1.46
N VAL A 125 -1.31 10.85 -1.20
CA VAL A 125 -2.22 10.23 -0.23
C VAL A 125 -1.97 10.80 1.17
N PHE A 126 -0.71 10.90 1.59
CA PHE A 126 -0.36 11.40 2.91
C PHE A 126 -0.75 12.86 3.15
N PHE A 127 -0.85 13.69 2.11
CA PHE A 127 -1.37 15.06 2.27
C PHE A 127 -2.78 15.08 2.88
N GLY A 128 -3.58 14.07 2.63
CA GLY A 128 -4.91 13.94 3.23
C GLY A 128 -4.90 13.34 4.64
N LEU A 129 -3.78 12.80 5.09
CA LEU A 129 -3.65 12.08 6.36
C LEU A 129 -2.85 12.84 7.42
N LEU A 130 -2.06 13.81 7.02
CA LEU A 130 -1.21 14.58 7.93
C LEU A 130 -2.06 15.50 8.81
N THR A 131 -1.59 15.78 10.02
CA THR A 131 -2.29 16.67 10.96
C THR A 131 -2.33 18.10 10.43
N SER A 132 -1.26 18.52 9.72
CA SER A 132 -1.20 19.83 9.07
C SER A 132 -1.52 19.65 7.59
N LYS A 133 -2.79 19.86 7.22
CA LYS A 133 -3.25 19.68 5.85
C LYS A 133 -3.53 21.02 5.18
N PRO A 134 -3.38 21.09 3.85
CA PRO A 134 -3.74 22.31 3.13
C PRO A 134 -5.23 22.61 3.25
N THR A 135 -5.57 23.89 3.21
CA THR A 135 -6.97 24.32 3.17
C THR A 135 -7.58 23.92 1.83
N PRO A 136 -8.69 23.18 1.83
CA PRO A 136 -9.33 22.80 0.56
C PRO A 136 -9.86 24.03 -0.16
N PRO A 137 -9.97 23.99 -1.49
CA PRO A 137 -10.58 25.07 -2.26
C PRO A 137 -12.00 25.35 -1.78
N THR A 138 -12.35 26.65 -1.68
CA THR A 138 -13.68 27.06 -1.26
C THR A 138 -14.73 26.50 -2.23
N GLY A 139 -15.78 25.89 -1.68
CA GLY A 139 -16.88 25.33 -2.45
C GLY A 139 -16.71 23.89 -2.84
N LEU A 140 -15.51 23.31 -2.71
CA LEU A 140 -15.27 21.94 -3.12
C LEU A 140 -16.12 20.91 -2.35
N TYR A 141 -16.38 21.16 -1.08
CA TYR A 141 -17.12 20.24 -0.21
C TYR A 141 -18.49 20.76 0.21
N LEU A 142 -18.90 21.94 -0.27
CA LEU A 142 -20.14 22.55 0.18
C LEU A 142 -21.41 21.94 -0.42
N ALA A 143 -21.28 21.17 -1.48
CA ALA A 143 -22.41 20.51 -2.15
C ALA A 143 -22.77 19.13 -1.58
N ARG A 144 -22.19 18.72 -0.45
CA ARG A 144 -22.40 17.40 0.15
C ARG A 144 -23.27 17.47 1.40
#